data_4cb67ba56cb2b41052fabbd409f14896
#
_entry.id   4cb67ba56cb2b41052fabbd409f14896
#
_cell.length_a   1.000
_cell.length_b   1.000
_cell.length_c   1.000
_cell.angle_alpha   90.00
_cell.angle_beta   90.00
_cell.angle_gamma   90.00
#
_symmetry.space_group_name_H-M   'P 1'
#
loop_
_entity.id
_entity.type
_entity.pdbx_description
1 polymer ?
#
loop_
_entity_poly.entity_id
_entity_poly.type
_entity_poly.pdbx_seq_one_letter_code
_entity_poly.pdbx_strand_id
1 'polypeptide(L)'
;MGTSITQKLKYKQSVTKAAIKFKENRRTIYRWIKRYDGTLESLKDKSRRPHSHPTQHTEKEIKLIRNYKANNKTTGLVVLWVKLRKAGYTRSVTSLYRMLIKLKIYNKVPSKKKEKNSGYYPEMTYPGEKVQIDVKYVPKKCLSKELQELGERYYQYTAIDEYTRLRYIWFTNAHDSYASTEFLERLIKVFPFKIEKVQTDNGFEFTNRLSWQAFMKDKKTMFEKKLEELGIEYKVIKPHTPKQNGKVERSHRKDQERFYYDKVFYSLEDLKNRARYWIKEYNNFPMRPLGWLSPKQKLEEYMCKVK
;
A
#
# COMPACT_ATOMS: atom_id res chain seq x y z
N MET A 1 -45.61 -13.47 16.72
CA MET A 1 -46.16 -12.22 16.13
C MET A 1 -47.18 -12.43 14.99
N GLY A 2 -47.07 -13.50 14.19
CA GLY A 2 -47.96 -13.73 13.03
C GLY A 2 -49.43 -13.92 13.31
N THR A 3 -49.78 -14.65 14.36
CA THR A 3 -51.18 -14.92 14.77
C THR A 3 -51.98 -13.67 15.16
N SER A 4 -51.32 -12.67 15.76
CA SER A 4 -51.96 -11.40 16.16
C SER A 4 -52.43 -10.55 14.98
N ILE A 5 -51.68 -10.52 13.87
CA ILE A 5 -52.00 -9.67 12.70
C ILE A 5 -53.14 -10.29 11.91
N THR A 6 -53.18 -11.60 11.72
CA THR A 6 -54.27 -12.30 11.03
C THR A 6 -55.59 -12.15 11.77
N GLN A 7 -55.61 -12.22 13.12
CA GLN A 7 -56.79 -11.93 13.91
C GLN A 7 -57.27 -10.49 13.79
N LYS A 8 -56.31 -9.52 13.73
CA LYS A 8 -56.63 -8.07 13.52
C LYS A 8 -57.34 -7.85 12.19
N LEU A 9 -57.05 -8.63 11.15
CA LEU A 9 -57.67 -8.48 9.81
C LEU A 9 -59.05 -9.16 9.70
N LYS A 10 -59.42 -10.10 10.55
CA LYS A 10 -60.76 -10.69 10.60
C LYS A 10 -61.84 -9.65 11.02
N TYR A 11 -61.46 -8.55 11.64
CA TYR A 11 -62.39 -7.46 12.03
C TYR A 11 -62.60 -6.40 10.92
N LYS A 12 -62.66 -6.81 9.65
CA LYS A 12 -62.86 -5.91 8.49
C LYS A 12 -64.06 -4.97 8.61
N GLN A 13 -65.10 -5.42 9.29
CA GLN A 13 -66.38 -4.65 9.40
C GLN A 13 -66.31 -3.48 10.41
N SER A 14 -65.29 -3.37 11.28
CA SER A 14 -65.17 -2.25 12.20
C SER A 14 -63.69 -2.00 12.55
N VAL A 15 -63.06 -1.16 11.73
CA VAL A 15 -61.67 -0.72 11.97
C VAL A 15 -61.53 -0.04 13.33
N THR A 16 -62.54 0.67 13.79
CA THR A 16 -62.55 1.32 15.11
C THR A 16 -62.47 0.33 16.24
N LYS A 17 -63.34 -0.73 16.18
CA LYS A 17 -63.33 -1.81 17.20
C LYS A 17 -61.97 -2.56 17.19
N ALA A 18 -61.43 -2.83 16.02
CA ALA A 18 -60.10 -3.44 15.88
C ALA A 18 -58.98 -2.56 16.48
N ALA A 19 -59.01 -1.25 16.22
CA ALA A 19 -58.06 -0.30 16.76
C ALA A 19 -58.05 -0.29 18.29
N ILE A 20 -59.24 -0.26 18.92
CA ILE A 20 -59.37 -0.31 20.37
C ILE A 20 -58.91 -1.65 20.93
N LYS A 21 -59.39 -2.76 20.36
CA LYS A 21 -59.05 -4.12 20.85
C LYS A 21 -57.57 -4.40 20.79
N PHE A 22 -56.86 -3.99 19.74
CA PHE A 22 -55.45 -4.28 19.53
C PHE A 22 -54.53 -3.13 19.93
N LYS A 23 -55.06 -2.06 20.50
CA LYS A 23 -54.31 -0.85 20.90
C LYS A 23 -53.46 -0.27 19.76
N GLU A 24 -54.01 -0.28 18.56
CA GLU A 24 -53.30 0.21 17.34
C GLU A 24 -54.00 1.45 16.74
N ASN A 25 -53.23 2.27 16.03
CA ASN A 25 -53.80 3.42 15.35
C ASN A 25 -54.72 2.94 14.18
N ARG A 26 -55.89 3.55 14.02
CA ARG A 26 -56.84 3.25 12.92
C ARG A 26 -56.14 3.31 11.55
N ARG A 27 -55.26 4.31 11.34
CA ARG A 27 -54.51 4.48 10.09
C ARG A 27 -53.55 3.31 9.81
N THR A 28 -53.01 2.68 10.86
CA THR A 28 -52.16 1.48 10.77
C THR A 28 -52.97 0.25 10.32
N ILE A 29 -54.18 0.09 10.87
CA ILE A 29 -55.06 -1.01 10.48
C ILE A 29 -55.50 -0.86 9.02
N TYR A 30 -55.88 0.34 8.58
CA TYR A 30 -56.24 0.59 7.18
C TYR A 30 -55.06 0.28 6.24
N ARG A 31 -53.81 0.64 6.60
CA ARG A 31 -52.62 0.27 5.82
C ARG A 31 -52.43 -1.23 5.73
N TRP A 32 -52.64 -1.97 6.81
CA TRP A 32 -52.55 -3.42 6.81
C TRP A 32 -53.61 -4.06 5.95
N ILE A 33 -54.86 -3.61 6.06
CA ILE A 33 -55.95 -4.12 5.23
C ILE A 33 -55.66 -3.88 3.74
N LYS A 34 -55.16 -2.69 3.37
CA LYS A 34 -54.79 -2.37 1.99
C LYS A 34 -53.62 -3.20 1.44
N ARG A 35 -52.67 -3.63 2.32
CA ARG A 35 -51.52 -4.44 1.96
C ARG A 35 -51.79 -5.93 1.93
N TYR A 36 -52.84 -6.40 2.58
CA TYR A 36 -53.10 -7.83 2.75
C TYR A 36 -53.63 -8.46 1.47
N ASP A 37 -52.88 -9.39 0.90
CA ASP A 37 -53.20 -10.18 -0.28
C ASP A 37 -53.68 -11.62 0.04
N GLY A 38 -53.92 -11.95 1.31
CA GLY A 38 -54.22 -13.28 1.77
C GLY A 38 -53.04 -13.99 2.48
N THR A 39 -51.82 -13.48 2.33
CA THR A 39 -50.62 -14.06 2.90
C THR A 39 -50.03 -13.21 4.03
N LEU A 40 -49.36 -13.85 5.01
CA LEU A 40 -48.62 -13.16 6.06
C LEU A 40 -47.37 -12.42 5.51
N GLU A 41 -46.85 -12.85 4.39
CA GLU A 41 -45.69 -12.24 3.72
C GLU A 41 -46.02 -10.81 3.29
N SER A 42 -47.23 -10.53 2.79
CA SER A 42 -47.66 -9.20 2.36
C SER A 42 -47.66 -8.16 3.50
N LEU A 43 -47.74 -8.63 4.74
CA LEU A 43 -47.75 -7.77 5.94
C LEU A 43 -46.37 -7.53 6.54
N LYS A 44 -45.34 -8.24 6.09
CA LYS A 44 -43.96 -8.00 6.54
C LYS A 44 -43.53 -6.60 6.14
N ASP A 45 -42.73 -5.96 6.99
CA ASP A 45 -42.17 -4.64 6.68
C ASP A 45 -41.26 -4.73 5.46
N LYS A 46 -41.59 -3.91 4.46
CA LYS A 46 -40.74 -3.79 3.28
C LYS A 46 -39.49 -2.98 3.63
N SER A 47 -38.38 -3.33 3.01
CA SER A 47 -37.15 -2.57 3.18
C SER A 47 -37.39 -1.08 2.87
N ARG A 48 -37.01 -0.21 3.80
CA ARG A 48 -37.02 1.25 3.61
C ARG A 48 -35.84 1.77 2.80
N ARG A 49 -34.97 0.86 2.35
CA ARG A 49 -33.80 1.22 1.58
C ARG A 49 -34.21 1.71 0.19
N PRO A 50 -33.68 2.87 -0.28
CA PRO A 50 -33.92 3.35 -1.65
C PRO A 50 -33.53 2.28 -2.67
N HIS A 51 -34.32 2.11 -3.71
CA HIS A 51 -34.03 1.18 -4.81
C HIS A 51 -32.81 1.63 -5.63
N SER A 52 -32.62 2.93 -5.77
CA SER A 52 -31.47 3.53 -6.44
C SER A 52 -30.83 4.60 -5.55
N HIS A 53 -29.54 4.83 -5.74
CA HIS A 53 -28.81 5.89 -5.05
C HIS A 53 -27.95 6.67 -6.05
N PRO A 54 -27.95 8.04 -6.03
CA PRO A 54 -27.22 8.85 -7.01
C PRO A 54 -25.74 8.49 -7.14
N THR A 55 -25.11 8.04 -6.04
CA THR A 55 -23.71 7.61 -6.01
C THR A 55 -23.51 6.11 -6.20
N GLN A 56 -24.54 5.38 -6.67
CA GLN A 56 -24.40 3.95 -6.96
C GLN A 56 -23.46 3.76 -8.16
N HIS A 57 -22.64 2.71 -8.12
CA HIS A 57 -21.81 2.33 -9.27
C HIS A 57 -22.70 1.93 -10.45
N THR A 58 -22.35 2.42 -11.62
CA THR A 58 -22.99 2.03 -12.88
C THR A 58 -22.52 0.62 -13.30
N GLU A 59 -23.29 -0.04 -14.16
CA GLU A 59 -22.90 -1.35 -14.70
C GLU A 59 -21.58 -1.29 -15.49
N LYS A 60 -21.35 -0.18 -16.20
CA LYS A 60 -20.06 0.05 -16.91
C LYS A 60 -18.88 0.07 -15.94
N GLU A 61 -19.02 0.78 -14.81
CA GLU A 61 -17.97 0.82 -13.77
C GLU A 61 -17.76 -0.56 -13.13
N ILE A 62 -18.84 -1.30 -12.88
CA ILE A 62 -18.76 -2.66 -12.30
C ILE A 62 -18.05 -3.61 -13.27
N LYS A 63 -18.38 -3.56 -14.56
CA LYS A 63 -17.72 -4.35 -15.60
C LYS A 63 -16.23 -4.01 -15.70
N LEU A 64 -15.89 -2.73 -15.66
CA LEU A 64 -14.51 -2.24 -15.65
C LEU A 64 -13.73 -2.80 -14.44
N ILE A 65 -14.31 -2.73 -13.24
CA ILE A 65 -13.70 -3.24 -12.00
C ILE A 65 -13.43 -4.75 -12.12
N ARG A 66 -14.42 -5.53 -12.59
CA ARG A 66 -14.28 -6.99 -12.75
C ARG A 66 -13.17 -7.34 -13.75
N ASN A 67 -13.14 -6.71 -14.91
CA ASN A 67 -12.13 -6.97 -15.96
C ASN A 67 -10.72 -6.65 -15.47
N TYR A 68 -10.53 -5.48 -14.83
CA TYR A 68 -9.21 -5.11 -14.30
C TYR A 68 -8.76 -6.03 -13.17
N LYS A 69 -9.68 -6.49 -12.32
CA LYS A 69 -9.34 -7.41 -11.23
C LYS A 69 -9.03 -8.81 -11.76
N ALA A 70 -9.75 -9.31 -12.75
CA ALA A 70 -9.47 -10.60 -13.37
C ALA A 70 -8.06 -10.65 -13.97
N ASN A 71 -7.66 -9.60 -14.69
CA ASN A 71 -6.32 -9.49 -15.29
C ASN A 71 -5.20 -9.16 -14.27
N ASN A 72 -5.55 -8.81 -13.03
CA ASN A 72 -4.61 -8.40 -11.98
C ASN A 72 -4.96 -9.05 -10.65
N LYS A 73 -5.01 -10.38 -10.61
CA LYS A 73 -5.49 -11.19 -9.46
C LYS A 73 -4.80 -10.83 -8.13
N THR A 74 -3.49 -10.69 -8.13
CA THR A 74 -2.65 -10.42 -6.95
C THR A 74 -2.53 -8.94 -6.57
N THR A 75 -3.10 -8.05 -7.38
CA THR A 75 -2.94 -6.61 -7.20
C THR A 75 -3.73 -6.10 -5.98
N GLY A 76 -3.05 -5.41 -5.08
CA GLY A 76 -3.67 -4.76 -3.92
C GLY A 76 -4.60 -3.60 -4.30
N LEU A 77 -5.51 -3.23 -3.37
CA LEU A 77 -6.58 -2.24 -3.57
C LEU A 77 -6.09 -0.91 -4.18
N VAL A 78 -5.02 -0.34 -3.63
CA VAL A 78 -4.51 0.97 -4.08
C VAL A 78 -3.97 0.91 -5.51
N VAL A 79 -3.23 -0.15 -5.83
CA VAL A 79 -2.68 -0.34 -7.18
C VAL A 79 -3.80 -0.55 -8.20
N LEU A 80 -4.80 -1.36 -7.83
CA LEU A 80 -5.99 -1.55 -8.66
C LEU A 80 -6.71 -0.22 -8.91
N TRP A 81 -6.91 0.58 -7.87
CA TRP A 81 -7.55 1.89 -7.98
C TRP A 81 -6.78 2.84 -8.91
N VAL A 82 -5.44 2.91 -8.78
CA VAL A 82 -4.62 3.75 -9.68
C VAL A 82 -4.75 3.30 -11.13
N LYS A 83 -4.74 1.99 -11.40
CA LYS A 83 -4.95 1.46 -12.74
C LYS A 83 -6.34 1.80 -13.28
N LEU A 84 -7.38 1.67 -12.45
CA LEU A 84 -8.76 2.03 -12.81
C LEU A 84 -8.89 3.54 -13.07
N ARG A 85 -8.23 4.39 -12.27
CA ARG A 85 -8.20 5.86 -12.50
C ARG A 85 -7.65 6.20 -13.89
N LYS A 86 -6.57 5.55 -14.32
CA LYS A 86 -6.01 5.70 -15.67
C LYS A 86 -6.98 5.27 -16.77
N ALA A 87 -7.93 4.38 -16.45
CA ALA A 87 -8.98 3.91 -17.36
C ALA A 87 -10.31 4.69 -17.23
N GLY A 88 -10.30 5.85 -16.56
CA GLY A 88 -11.47 6.73 -16.45
C GLY A 88 -12.37 6.49 -15.24
N TYR A 89 -11.98 5.65 -14.26
CA TYR A 89 -12.73 5.47 -13.03
C TYR A 89 -12.54 6.67 -12.10
N THR A 90 -13.63 7.35 -11.73
CA THR A 90 -13.58 8.64 -11.01
C THR A 90 -13.77 8.54 -9.51
N ARG A 91 -14.28 7.40 -8.99
CA ARG A 91 -14.67 7.27 -7.59
C ARG A 91 -13.47 7.06 -6.66
N SER A 92 -13.67 7.28 -5.36
CA SER A 92 -12.63 7.15 -4.33
C SER A 92 -12.20 5.70 -4.09
N VAL A 93 -11.02 5.52 -3.49
CA VAL A 93 -10.49 4.21 -3.05
C VAL A 93 -11.47 3.50 -2.11
N THR A 94 -12.09 4.25 -1.20
CA THR A 94 -13.06 3.70 -0.24
C THR A 94 -14.32 3.19 -0.94
N SER A 95 -14.78 3.91 -1.97
CA SER A 95 -15.91 3.49 -2.79
C SER A 95 -15.61 2.19 -3.55
N LEU A 96 -14.41 2.10 -4.15
CA LEU A 96 -13.93 0.88 -4.79
C LEU A 96 -13.86 -0.30 -3.80
N TYR A 97 -13.31 -0.09 -2.60
CA TYR A 97 -13.23 -1.14 -1.57
C TYR A 97 -14.61 -1.70 -1.21
N ARG A 98 -15.59 -0.81 -0.96
CA ARG A 98 -16.97 -1.21 -0.66
C ARG A 98 -17.59 -2.02 -1.81
N MET A 99 -17.31 -1.62 -3.06
CA MET A 99 -17.80 -2.35 -4.24
C MET A 99 -17.15 -3.74 -4.36
N LEU A 100 -15.83 -3.86 -4.13
CA LEU A 100 -15.14 -5.15 -4.16
C LEU A 100 -15.67 -6.13 -3.10
N ILE A 101 -16.06 -5.62 -1.92
CA ILE A 101 -16.73 -6.42 -0.89
C ILE A 101 -18.13 -6.83 -1.36
N LYS A 102 -18.93 -5.89 -1.92
CA LYS A 102 -20.27 -6.19 -2.46
C LYS A 102 -20.22 -7.26 -3.56
N LEU A 103 -19.19 -7.22 -4.40
CA LEU A 103 -18.95 -8.20 -5.47
C LEU A 103 -18.36 -9.53 -4.96
N LYS A 104 -18.15 -9.69 -3.65
CA LYS A 104 -17.52 -10.87 -3.02
C LYS A 104 -16.10 -11.17 -3.53
N ILE A 105 -15.42 -10.16 -4.09
CA ILE A 105 -14.03 -10.25 -4.56
C ILE A 105 -13.06 -10.11 -3.37
N TYR A 106 -13.42 -9.29 -2.38
CA TYR A 106 -12.67 -9.13 -1.13
C TYR A 106 -13.54 -9.54 0.05
N ASN A 107 -12.91 -10.20 1.03
CA ASN A 107 -13.55 -10.48 2.30
C ASN A 107 -13.42 -9.27 3.23
N LYS A 108 -14.46 -9.01 4.01
CA LYS A 108 -14.41 -7.99 5.06
C LYS A 108 -13.50 -8.50 6.18
N VAL A 109 -12.31 -7.92 6.30
CA VAL A 109 -11.41 -8.22 7.43
C VAL A 109 -11.80 -7.33 8.59
N PRO A 110 -12.10 -7.90 9.79
CA PRO A 110 -12.34 -7.09 10.96
C PRO A 110 -11.10 -6.26 11.30
N SER A 111 -11.28 -4.96 11.50
CA SER A 111 -10.19 -4.07 11.89
C SER A 111 -9.79 -4.38 13.34
N LYS A 112 -8.61 -4.97 13.54
CA LYS A 112 -8.00 -5.00 14.88
C LYS A 112 -7.65 -3.56 15.24
N LYS A 113 -8.20 -3.04 16.34
CA LYS A 113 -7.75 -1.77 16.93
C LYS A 113 -6.28 -1.94 17.31
N LYS A 114 -5.38 -1.37 16.51
CA LYS A 114 -3.97 -1.25 16.92
C LYS A 114 -3.88 -0.03 17.82
N GLU A 115 -3.32 -0.21 18.99
CA GLU A 115 -2.87 0.91 19.82
C GLU A 115 -1.92 1.77 18.98
N LYS A 116 -2.25 3.03 18.86
CA LYS A 116 -1.40 3.99 18.18
C LYS A 116 -0.30 4.40 19.12
N ASN A 117 0.82 3.70 19.12
CA ASN A 117 2.07 4.26 19.62
C ASN A 117 2.49 5.37 18.65
N SER A 118 2.03 6.58 18.92
CA SER A 118 2.34 7.78 18.15
C SER A 118 3.65 8.39 18.63
N GLY A 119 4.77 7.70 18.41
CA GLY A 119 6.06 8.38 18.45
C GLY A 119 6.07 9.41 17.29
N TYR A 120 6.34 10.67 17.61
CA TYR A 120 6.53 11.72 16.62
C TYR A 120 7.78 11.38 15.79
N TYR A 121 7.61 11.29 14.49
CA TYR A 121 8.69 11.15 13.52
C TYR A 121 8.71 12.41 12.65
N PRO A 122 9.76 13.23 12.70
CA PRO A 122 9.82 14.46 11.94
C PRO A 122 9.75 14.15 10.44
N GLU A 123 8.87 14.85 9.74
CA GLU A 123 8.78 14.77 8.28
C GLU A 123 9.86 15.66 7.66
N MET A 124 10.49 15.15 6.61
CA MET A 124 11.49 15.91 5.85
C MET A 124 10.77 16.97 5.01
N THR A 125 11.44 18.10 4.79
CA THR A 125 10.87 19.31 4.19
C THR A 125 11.31 19.55 2.75
N TYR A 126 12.45 18.97 2.34
CA TYR A 126 13.01 19.09 0.99
C TYR A 126 13.71 17.81 0.52
N PRO A 127 13.92 17.67 -0.81
CA PRO A 127 14.62 16.51 -1.36
C PRO A 127 16.09 16.50 -0.94
N GLY A 128 16.59 15.32 -0.54
CA GLY A 128 17.99 15.14 -0.14
C GLY A 128 18.29 15.46 1.31
N GLU A 129 17.35 16.07 2.07
CA GLU A 129 17.51 16.30 3.51
C GLU A 129 17.86 15.00 4.26
N LYS A 130 17.22 13.89 3.88
CA LYS A 130 17.58 12.57 4.39
C LYS A 130 17.23 11.45 3.40
N VAL A 131 18.22 10.60 3.13
CA VAL A 131 18.08 9.41 2.29
C VAL A 131 18.27 8.17 3.15
N GLN A 132 17.31 7.24 3.10
CA GLN A 132 17.44 5.93 3.73
C GLN A 132 18.08 4.96 2.72
N ILE A 133 19.11 4.24 3.17
CA ILE A 133 19.77 3.18 2.40
C ILE A 133 19.62 1.86 3.15
N ASP A 134 19.39 0.79 2.41
CA ASP A 134 19.30 -0.57 2.95
C ASP A 134 19.67 -1.59 1.87
N VAL A 135 20.17 -2.75 2.31
CA VAL A 135 20.55 -3.85 1.44
C VAL A 135 19.73 -5.08 1.77
N LYS A 136 19.31 -5.79 0.76
CA LYS A 136 18.65 -7.07 0.95
C LYS A 136 19.14 -8.12 -0.06
N TYR A 137 19.01 -9.37 0.32
CA TYR A 137 19.21 -10.49 -0.60
C TYR A 137 18.11 -10.53 -1.66
N VAL A 138 18.51 -10.83 -2.90
CA VAL A 138 17.56 -11.29 -3.91
C VAL A 138 17.05 -12.68 -3.51
N PRO A 139 15.72 -12.91 -3.48
CA PRO A 139 15.21 -14.20 -3.03
C PRO A 139 15.76 -15.37 -3.86
N LYS A 140 16.36 -16.35 -3.24
CA LYS A 140 16.97 -17.52 -3.91
C LYS A 140 15.99 -18.21 -4.89
N LYS A 141 14.72 -18.32 -4.52
CA LYS A 141 13.65 -18.88 -5.36
C LYS A 141 13.40 -18.12 -6.67
N CYS A 142 13.90 -16.89 -6.79
CA CYS A 142 13.77 -16.06 -7.99
C CYS A 142 14.99 -16.17 -8.92
N LEU A 143 15.98 -16.98 -8.58
CA LEU A 143 17.14 -17.30 -9.42
C LEU A 143 16.87 -18.59 -10.19
N SER A 144 17.40 -18.72 -11.41
CA SER A 144 17.32 -19.96 -12.17
C SER A 144 17.97 -21.13 -11.43
N LYS A 145 17.63 -22.36 -11.78
CA LYS A 145 18.19 -23.55 -11.11
C LYS A 145 19.71 -23.60 -11.21
N GLU A 146 20.27 -23.25 -12.38
CA GLU A 146 21.70 -23.21 -12.63
C GLU A 146 22.40 -22.22 -11.66
N LEU A 147 21.86 -21.02 -11.48
CA LEU A 147 22.43 -20.04 -10.55
C LEU A 147 22.32 -20.50 -9.09
N GLN A 148 21.24 -21.21 -8.75
CA GLN A 148 21.07 -21.76 -7.39
C GLN A 148 22.05 -22.89 -7.10
N GLU A 149 22.35 -23.73 -8.08
CA GLU A 149 23.33 -24.84 -8.01
C GLU A 149 24.76 -24.31 -7.95
N LEU A 150 25.09 -23.26 -8.69
CA LEU A 150 26.35 -22.53 -8.60
C LEU A 150 26.55 -21.77 -7.28
N GLY A 151 25.52 -21.69 -6.43
CA GLY A 151 25.58 -20.97 -5.17
C GLY A 151 25.59 -19.46 -5.29
N GLU A 152 25.22 -18.94 -6.46
CA GLU A 152 25.20 -17.50 -6.73
C GLU A 152 24.27 -16.74 -5.78
N ARG A 153 24.73 -15.56 -5.32
CA ARG A 153 23.99 -14.67 -4.44
C ARG A 153 24.03 -13.26 -5.00
N TYR A 154 22.86 -12.67 -5.14
CA TYR A 154 22.73 -11.29 -5.56
C TYR A 154 22.12 -10.44 -4.45
N TYR A 155 22.59 -9.21 -4.37
CA TYR A 155 22.20 -8.22 -3.38
C TYR A 155 21.53 -7.04 -4.06
N GLN A 156 20.49 -6.54 -3.46
CA GLN A 156 19.77 -5.35 -3.87
C GLN A 156 20.09 -4.22 -2.90
N TYR A 157 20.87 -3.26 -3.33
CA TYR A 157 21.05 -1.98 -2.67
C TYR A 157 19.89 -1.05 -3.04
N THR A 158 19.32 -0.38 -2.06
CA THR A 158 18.14 0.49 -2.25
C THR A 158 18.34 1.78 -1.50
N ALA A 159 18.18 2.91 -2.17
CA ALA A 159 18.10 4.23 -1.57
C ALA A 159 16.72 4.84 -1.80
N ILE A 160 16.17 5.50 -0.78
CA ILE A 160 14.91 6.24 -0.85
C ILE A 160 15.09 7.61 -0.20
N ASP A 161 14.83 8.66 -0.95
CA ASP A 161 14.66 9.99 -0.40
C ASP A 161 13.40 10.08 0.48
N GLU A 162 13.54 10.59 1.69
CA GLU A 162 12.44 10.60 2.65
C GLU A 162 11.34 11.61 2.31
N TYR A 163 11.65 12.70 1.63
CA TYR A 163 10.67 13.71 1.24
C TYR A 163 9.87 13.29 0.00
N THR A 164 10.56 13.04 -1.11
CA THR A 164 9.93 12.73 -2.40
C THR A 164 9.52 11.27 -2.54
N ARG A 165 10.12 10.35 -1.76
CA ARG A 165 10.07 8.89 -1.98
C ARG A 165 10.74 8.47 -3.28
N LEU A 166 11.53 9.34 -3.92
CA LEU A 166 12.34 8.97 -5.07
C LEU A 166 13.27 7.84 -4.69
N ARG A 167 13.36 6.84 -5.57
CA ARG A 167 14.03 5.59 -5.26
C ARG A 167 15.07 5.26 -6.33
N TYR A 168 16.23 4.80 -5.88
CA TYR A 168 17.26 4.16 -6.69
C TYR A 168 17.52 2.75 -6.20
N ILE A 169 17.77 1.82 -7.12
CA ILE A 169 18.10 0.43 -6.84
C ILE A 169 19.31 0.05 -7.70
N TRP A 170 20.22 -0.69 -7.09
CA TRP A 170 21.35 -1.27 -7.78
C TRP A 170 21.54 -2.73 -7.33
N PHE A 171 22.00 -3.58 -8.26
CA PHE A 171 22.23 -5.00 -8.01
C PHE A 171 23.67 -5.36 -8.25
N THR A 172 24.21 -6.20 -7.35
CA THR A 172 25.58 -6.70 -7.40
C THR A 172 25.63 -8.09 -6.76
N ASN A 173 26.70 -8.81 -6.96
CA ASN A 173 27.04 -10.04 -6.25
C ASN A 173 27.93 -9.80 -5.01
N ALA A 174 28.35 -8.58 -4.75
CA ALA A 174 29.17 -8.20 -3.60
C ALA A 174 28.30 -7.60 -2.46
N HIS A 175 28.65 -7.91 -1.23
CA HIS A 175 27.99 -7.44 0.00
C HIS A 175 29.06 -7.02 1.01
N ASP A 176 29.72 -5.93 0.72
CA ASP A 176 30.83 -5.41 1.50
C ASP A 176 30.86 -3.87 1.46
N SER A 177 31.82 -3.27 2.15
CA SER A 177 31.96 -1.83 2.23
C SER A 177 32.35 -1.18 0.90
N TYR A 178 33.01 -1.92 -0.01
CA TYR A 178 33.35 -1.43 -1.35
C TYR A 178 32.09 -1.29 -2.22
N ALA A 179 31.26 -2.35 -2.22
CA ALA A 179 29.98 -2.33 -2.93
C ALA A 179 29.04 -1.22 -2.42
N SER A 180 29.02 -0.97 -1.10
CA SER A 180 28.26 0.13 -0.50
C SER A 180 28.78 1.50 -0.93
N THR A 181 30.11 1.64 -1.05
CA THR A 181 30.75 2.89 -1.54
C THR A 181 30.44 3.12 -3.02
N GLU A 182 30.57 2.08 -3.85
CA GLU A 182 30.19 2.17 -5.27
C GLU A 182 28.72 2.53 -5.44
N PHE A 183 27.85 1.93 -4.62
CA PHE A 183 26.41 2.27 -4.63
C PHE A 183 26.19 3.74 -4.30
N LEU A 184 26.87 4.30 -3.30
CA LEU A 184 26.77 5.72 -2.92
C LEU A 184 27.22 6.63 -4.06
N GLU A 185 28.33 6.33 -4.72
CA GLU A 185 28.83 7.11 -5.86
C GLU A 185 27.86 7.12 -7.04
N ARG A 186 27.24 5.96 -7.32
CA ARG A 186 26.17 5.84 -8.33
C ARG A 186 24.93 6.60 -7.94
N LEU A 187 24.53 6.54 -6.68
CA LEU A 187 23.35 7.23 -6.13
C LEU A 187 23.48 8.75 -6.31
N ILE A 188 24.64 9.33 -5.98
CA ILE A 188 24.89 10.76 -6.11
C ILE A 188 24.80 11.22 -7.57
N LYS A 189 25.26 10.39 -8.53
CA LYS A 189 25.14 10.70 -9.97
C LYS A 189 23.71 10.63 -10.48
N VAL A 190 22.84 9.82 -9.83
CA VAL A 190 21.46 9.56 -10.29
C VAL A 190 20.45 10.51 -9.66
N PHE A 191 20.65 10.89 -8.39
CA PHE A 191 19.75 11.82 -7.73
C PHE A 191 20.01 13.24 -8.21
N PRO A 192 18.95 13.98 -8.64
CA PRO A 192 19.10 15.32 -9.19
C PRO A 192 19.13 16.43 -8.10
N PHE A 193 19.53 16.08 -6.88
CA PHE A 193 19.64 16.99 -5.73
C PHE A 193 20.81 16.55 -4.84
N LYS A 194 21.32 17.49 -4.07
CA LYS A 194 22.37 17.21 -3.07
C LYS A 194 21.78 16.36 -1.94
N ILE A 195 22.53 15.34 -1.50
CA ILE A 195 22.21 14.54 -0.34
C ILE A 195 22.93 15.13 0.86
N GLU A 196 22.19 15.51 1.90
CA GLU A 196 22.77 16.08 3.12
C GLU A 196 22.97 15.02 4.20
N LYS A 197 22.05 14.05 4.29
CA LYS A 197 22.08 13.02 5.30
C LYS A 197 21.76 11.66 4.73
N VAL A 198 22.59 10.67 5.06
CA VAL A 198 22.34 9.25 4.77
C VAL A 198 22.06 8.50 6.06
N GLN A 199 21.02 7.68 6.04
CA GLN A 199 20.65 6.80 7.15
C GLN A 199 20.65 5.34 6.70
N THR A 200 21.37 4.48 7.46
CA THR A 200 21.41 3.02 7.25
C THR A 200 21.05 2.28 8.54
N ASP A 201 20.91 0.99 8.44
CA ASP A 201 21.00 0.11 9.60
C ASP A 201 22.49 -0.11 10.04
N ASN A 202 22.70 -1.07 10.97
CA ASN A 202 24.03 -1.40 11.48
C ASN A 202 24.70 -2.55 10.70
N GLY A 203 24.39 -2.71 9.41
CA GLY A 203 25.03 -3.73 8.58
C GLY A 203 26.55 -3.52 8.45
N PHE A 204 27.31 -4.61 8.42
CA PHE A 204 28.79 -4.56 8.30
C PHE A 204 29.27 -3.95 6.99
N GLU A 205 28.46 -3.97 5.96
CA GLU A 205 28.68 -3.30 4.70
C GLU A 205 28.69 -1.77 4.83
N PHE A 206 28.08 -1.23 5.88
CA PHE A 206 27.99 0.21 6.14
C PHE A 206 28.86 0.67 7.28
N THR A 207 28.92 -0.09 8.40
CA THR A 207 29.60 0.34 9.63
C THR A 207 30.17 -0.82 10.45
N ASN A 208 31.26 -0.55 11.14
CA ASN A 208 31.89 -1.50 12.05
C ASN A 208 31.40 -1.39 13.50
N ARG A 209 30.46 -0.51 13.82
CA ARG A 209 30.03 -0.18 15.20
C ARG A 209 29.57 -1.39 16.02
N LEU A 210 29.00 -2.40 15.39
CA LEU A 210 28.55 -3.63 16.04
C LEU A 210 29.51 -4.81 15.80
N SER A 211 30.74 -4.54 15.34
CA SER A 211 31.73 -5.61 15.18
C SER A 211 31.99 -6.30 16.53
N TRP A 212 32.02 -7.62 16.53
CA TRP A 212 32.45 -8.38 17.72
C TRP A 212 33.93 -8.22 18.02
N GLN A 213 34.76 -7.85 17.04
CA GLN A 213 36.20 -7.57 17.19
C GLN A 213 36.36 -6.11 17.67
N ALA A 214 36.79 -5.93 18.92
CA ALA A 214 36.91 -4.61 19.56
C ALA A 214 37.74 -3.62 18.73
N PHE A 215 38.89 -4.06 18.15
CA PHE A 215 39.77 -3.23 17.35
C PHE A 215 39.18 -2.76 16.02
N MET A 216 38.09 -3.38 15.56
CA MET A 216 37.37 -2.97 14.32
C MET A 216 36.35 -1.89 14.60
N LYS A 217 35.85 -1.75 15.81
CA LYS A 217 34.76 -0.77 16.15
C LYS A 217 35.17 0.66 15.89
N ASP A 218 36.45 0.98 16.10
CA ASP A 218 36.98 2.34 15.92
C ASP A 218 37.46 2.60 14.48
N LYS A 219 37.51 1.57 13.64
CA LYS A 219 37.91 1.71 12.25
C LYS A 219 36.70 2.02 11.38
N LYS A 220 36.75 3.20 10.72
CA LYS A 220 35.74 3.58 9.72
C LYS A 220 35.81 2.68 8.50
N THR A 221 34.65 2.26 8.02
CA THR A 221 34.51 1.56 6.74
C THR A 221 34.84 2.47 5.56
N MET A 222 35.03 1.89 4.37
CA MET A 222 35.20 2.69 3.14
C MET A 222 33.97 3.55 2.87
N PHE A 223 32.77 3.05 3.17
CA PHE A 223 31.50 3.76 3.04
C PHE A 223 31.47 5.00 3.96
N GLU A 224 31.86 4.86 5.24
CA GLU A 224 31.90 5.97 6.20
C GLU A 224 32.93 7.03 5.79
N LYS A 225 34.12 6.62 5.32
CA LYS A 225 35.16 7.53 4.82
C LYS A 225 34.65 8.33 3.59
N LYS A 226 33.93 7.66 2.69
CA LYS A 226 33.37 8.30 1.49
C LYS A 226 32.30 9.31 1.84
N LEU A 227 31.44 9.04 2.82
CA LEU A 227 30.46 10.01 3.30
C LEU A 227 31.11 11.26 3.89
N GLU A 228 32.21 11.10 4.64
CA GLU A 228 32.97 12.23 5.17
C GLU A 228 33.63 13.07 4.05
N GLU A 229 34.27 12.41 3.08
CA GLU A 229 34.85 13.06 1.89
C GLU A 229 33.81 13.93 1.17
N LEU A 230 32.58 13.44 1.08
CA LEU A 230 31.48 14.12 0.39
C LEU A 230 30.74 15.15 1.28
N GLY A 231 31.09 15.26 2.56
CA GLY A 231 30.43 16.14 3.52
C GLY A 231 28.99 15.76 3.80
N ILE A 232 28.66 14.45 3.73
CA ILE A 232 27.32 13.93 3.98
C ILE A 232 27.22 13.44 5.42
N GLU A 233 26.24 13.93 6.17
CA GLU A 233 25.97 13.48 7.53
C GLU A 233 25.57 12.00 7.56
N TYR A 234 26.24 11.18 8.37
CA TYR A 234 25.94 9.77 8.51
C TYR A 234 25.17 9.47 9.78
N LYS A 235 24.01 8.83 9.64
CA LYS A 235 23.18 8.38 10.74
C LYS A 235 22.93 6.89 10.68
N VAL A 236 23.26 6.19 11.76
CA VAL A 236 22.93 4.77 11.93
C VAL A 236 21.70 4.66 12.83
N ILE A 237 20.75 3.82 12.47
CA ILE A 237 19.58 3.57 13.33
C ILE A 237 19.98 2.90 14.63
N LYS A 238 19.23 3.17 15.70
CA LYS A 238 19.44 2.47 16.97
C LYS A 238 19.15 0.97 16.79
N PRO A 239 19.94 0.08 17.40
CA PRO A 239 19.64 -1.35 17.41
C PRO A 239 18.19 -1.61 17.83
N HIS A 240 17.55 -2.61 17.24
CA HIS A 240 16.16 -3.00 17.50
C HIS A 240 15.09 -1.91 17.27
N THR A 241 15.40 -0.88 16.44
CA THR A 241 14.43 0.16 16.07
C THR A 241 14.13 0.20 14.56
N PRO A 242 13.57 -0.86 13.97
CA PRO A 242 13.33 -0.94 12.52
C PRO A 242 12.41 0.17 12.00
N LYS A 243 11.57 0.74 12.86
CA LYS A 243 10.68 1.86 12.49
C LYS A 243 11.41 3.06 11.89
N GLN A 244 12.69 3.25 12.23
CA GLN A 244 13.48 4.38 11.72
C GLN A 244 13.82 4.19 10.23
N ASN A 245 13.98 2.95 9.73
CA ASN A 245 14.23 2.62 8.32
C ASN A 245 12.96 2.18 7.57
N GLY A 246 11.78 2.46 8.13
CA GLY A 246 10.51 1.94 7.67
C GLY A 246 10.10 2.36 6.25
N LYS A 247 10.70 3.40 5.66
CA LYS A 247 10.39 3.83 4.29
C LYS A 247 11.05 2.90 3.27
N VAL A 248 12.32 2.57 3.47
CA VAL A 248 13.03 1.64 2.60
C VAL A 248 12.53 0.21 2.80
N GLU A 249 12.28 -0.24 4.04
CA GLU A 249 11.70 -1.56 4.33
C GLU A 249 10.32 -1.75 3.65
N ARG A 250 9.46 -0.72 3.71
CA ARG A 250 8.18 -0.76 3.02
C ARG A 250 8.33 -0.86 1.51
N SER A 251 9.38 -0.28 0.94
CA SER A 251 9.67 -0.42 -0.49
C SER A 251 10.11 -1.84 -0.84
N HIS A 252 10.90 -2.48 0.00
CA HIS A 252 11.31 -3.88 -0.14
C HIS A 252 10.12 -4.83 -0.14
N ARG A 253 9.11 -4.55 0.70
CA ARG A 253 7.87 -5.32 0.65
C ARG A 253 7.15 -5.18 -0.69
N LYS A 254 7.13 -3.99 -1.30
CA LYS A 254 6.57 -3.81 -2.65
C LYS A 254 7.38 -4.56 -3.71
N ASP A 255 8.70 -4.63 -3.55
CA ASP A 255 9.53 -5.45 -4.44
C ASP A 255 9.12 -6.91 -4.36
N GLN A 256 8.95 -7.42 -3.13
CA GLN A 256 8.54 -8.81 -2.92
C GLN A 256 7.18 -9.10 -3.57
N GLU A 257 6.23 -8.18 -3.42
CA GLU A 257 4.86 -8.33 -3.91
C GLU A 257 4.72 -8.15 -5.44
N ARG A 258 5.61 -7.39 -6.10
CA ARG A 258 5.40 -6.94 -7.49
C ARG A 258 6.57 -7.19 -8.42
N PHE A 259 7.80 -7.13 -7.93
CA PHE A 259 9.00 -7.32 -8.75
C PHE A 259 9.49 -8.76 -8.69
N TYR A 260 9.56 -9.35 -7.50
CA TYR A 260 10.02 -10.72 -7.30
C TYR A 260 8.91 -11.77 -7.42
N TYR A 261 7.65 -11.40 -7.20
CA TYR A 261 6.54 -12.36 -7.23
C TYR A 261 6.49 -13.09 -8.56
N ASP A 262 6.60 -14.42 -8.50
CA ASP A 262 6.48 -15.32 -9.66
C ASP A 262 7.44 -14.99 -10.83
N LYS A 263 8.65 -14.52 -10.49
CA LYS A 263 9.70 -14.19 -11.46
C LYS A 263 10.91 -15.08 -11.26
N VAL A 264 11.54 -15.45 -12.38
CA VAL A 264 12.82 -16.13 -12.42
C VAL A 264 13.81 -15.26 -13.19
N PHE A 265 15.02 -15.09 -12.64
CA PHE A 265 16.12 -14.33 -13.22
C PHE A 265 17.23 -15.30 -13.61
N TYR A 266 17.76 -15.13 -14.82
CA TYR A 266 18.75 -16.03 -15.40
C TYR A 266 20.18 -15.53 -15.30
N SER A 267 20.37 -14.24 -14.99
CA SER A 267 21.66 -13.62 -14.77
C SER A 267 21.52 -12.32 -13.97
N LEU A 268 22.63 -11.79 -13.47
CA LEU A 268 22.68 -10.48 -12.84
C LEU A 268 22.26 -9.37 -13.83
N GLU A 269 22.61 -9.51 -15.11
CA GLU A 269 22.25 -8.53 -16.15
C GLU A 269 20.74 -8.58 -16.47
N ASP A 270 20.14 -9.78 -16.57
CA ASP A 270 18.68 -9.92 -16.71
C ASP A 270 17.95 -9.25 -15.53
N LEU A 271 18.44 -9.47 -14.31
CA LEU A 271 17.90 -8.84 -13.11
C LEU A 271 17.99 -7.29 -13.18
N LYS A 272 19.16 -6.75 -13.58
CA LYS A 272 19.37 -5.31 -13.74
C LYS A 272 18.46 -4.71 -14.82
N ASN A 273 18.31 -5.38 -15.95
CA ASN A 273 17.48 -4.93 -17.06
C ASN A 273 16.00 -4.85 -16.66
N ARG A 274 15.47 -5.89 -16.02
CA ARG A 274 14.08 -5.87 -15.52
C ARG A 274 13.89 -4.83 -14.41
N ALA A 275 14.89 -4.62 -13.57
CA ALA A 275 14.84 -3.62 -12.51
C ALA A 275 14.76 -2.19 -13.04
N ARG A 276 15.35 -1.85 -14.19
CA ARG A 276 15.23 -0.52 -14.82
C ARG A 276 13.75 -0.16 -15.07
N TYR A 277 12.96 -1.11 -15.58
CA TYR A 277 11.51 -0.91 -15.78
C TYR A 277 10.77 -0.80 -14.45
N TRP A 278 11.14 -1.61 -13.46
CA TRP A 278 10.53 -1.58 -12.13
C TRP A 278 10.78 -0.26 -11.41
N ILE A 279 12.00 0.26 -11.43
CA ILE A 279 12.35 1.56 -10.83
C ILE A 279 11.57 2.69 -11.52
N LYS A 280 11.49 2.67 -12.84
CA LYS A 280 10.69 3.65 -13.62
C LYS A 280 9.21 3.56 -13.22
N GLU A 281 8.65 2.35 -13.13
CA GLU A 281 7.26 2.17 -12.68
C GLU A 281 7.07 2.70 -11.25
N TYR A 282 7.97 2.36 -10.33
CA TYR A 282 7.90 2.79 -8.93
C TYR A 282 7.92 4.32 -8.81
N ASN A 283 8.87 4.99 -9.47
CA ASN A 283 9.06 6.43 -9.38
C ASN A 283 7.97 7.24 -10.10
N ASN A 284 7.19 6.62 -10.97
CA ASN A 284 6.03 7.21 -11.64
C ASN A 284 4.69 6.73 -11.05
N PHE A 285 4.70 5.97 -9.95
CA PHE A 285 3.48 5.45 -9.35
C PHE A 285 2.93 6.41 -8.28
N PRO A 286 1.65 6.86 -8.40
CA PRO A 286 1.03 7.74 -7.42
C PRO A 286 0.94 7.11 -6.03
N MET A 287 1.36 7.85 -5.00
CA MET A 287 1.42 7.38 -3.64
C MET A 287 0.53 8.21 -2.71
N ARG A 288 -0.28 7.55 -1.89
CA ARG A 288 -1.15 8.24 -0.93
C ARG A 288 -0.39 9.20 0.02
N PRO A 289 0.78 8.84 0.58
CA PRO A 289 1.54 9.75 1.45
C PRO A 289 2.05 11.02 0.76
N LEU A 290 2.10 11.03 -0.57
CA LEU A 290 2.49 12.18 -1.39
C LEU A 290 1.29 12.93 -1.98
N GLY A 291 0.11 12.81 -1.35
CA GLY A 291 -1.11 13.44 -1.89
C GLY A 291 -1.54 12.87 -3.26
N TRP A 292 -1.21 11.63 -3.55
CA TRP A 292 -1.41 10.95 -4.84
C TRP A 292 -0.51 11.43 -5.98
N LEU A 293 0.52 12.20 -5.68
CA LEU A 293 1.61 12.42 -6.61
C LEU A 293 2.53 11.19 -6.67
N SER A 294 3.21 11.02 -7.78
CA SER A 294 4.33 10.08 -7.86
C SER A 294 5.60 10.70 -7.25
N PRO A 295 6.60 9.89 -6.86
CA PRO A 295 7.89 10.39 -6.42
C PRO A 295 8.49 11.44 -7.37
N LYS A 296 8.42 11.16 -8.67
CA LYS A 296 8.93 12.09 -9.70
C LYS A 296 8.14 13.39 -9.75
N GLN A 297 6.80 13.32 -9.73
CA GLN A 297 5.94 14.51 -9.69
C GLN A 297 6.14 15.32 -8.40
N LYS A 298 6.39 14.67 -7.26
CA LYS A 298 6.67 15.35 -5.99
C LYS A 298 7.99 16.13 -6.06
N LEU A 299 9.00 15.57 -6.72
CA LEU A 299 10.26 16.25 -6.98
C LEU A 299 10.06 17.45 -7.93
N GLU A 300 9.34 17.26 -9.03
CA GLU A 300 9.01 18.31 -9.99
C GLU A 300 8.26 19.47 -9.32
N GLU A 301 7.26 19.17 -8.48
CA GLU A 301 6.53 20.17 -7.69
C GLU A 301 7.47 21.00 -6.81
N TYR A 302 8.43 20.37 -6.15
CA TYR A 302 9.41 21.07 -5.32
C TYR A 302 10.33 21.96 -6.17
N MET A 303 10.87 21.43 -7.25
CA MET A 303 11.77 22.17 -8.14
C MET A 303 11.10 23.40 -8.78
N CYS A 304 9.77 23.32 -9.05
CA CYS A 304 9.02 24.48 -9.54
C CYS A 304 8.77 25.55 -8.46
N LYS A 305 8.80 25.20 -7.18
CA LYS A 305 8.60 26.16 -6.08
C LYS A 305 9.88 26.89 -5.67
N VAL A 306 11.04 26.31 -5.97
CA VAL A 306 12.36 26.85 -5.56
C VAL A 306 12.98 27.71 -6.69
N LYS A 307 12.47 27.59 -7.92
CA LYS A 307 12.76 28.54 -9.00
C LYS A 307 11.93 29.81 -8.84
#